data_90b2c7c73bfb913ccef1e9ecf1b49f01
#
_entry.id   90b2c7c73bfb913ccef1e9ecf1b49f01
#
_cell.length_a   1.000
_cell.length_b   1.000
_cell.length_c   1.000
_cell.angle_alpha   90.00
_cell.angle_beta   90.00
_cell.angle_gamma   90.00
#
_symmetry.space_group_name_H-M   'P 1'
#
loop_
_entity.id
_entity.type
_entity.pdbx_description
1 polymer ?
#
loop_
_entity_poly.entity_id
_entity_poly.type
_entity_poly.pdbx_seq_one_letter_code
_entity_poly.pdbx_strand_id
1 'polypeptide(L)'
;MKIHALLLSSAFLATHLIAADWPAWRSPTMDGHAAAGQKLPLKWNEGENVLWKAEVRGRGHGSPTIVADQVYLATADMETEEQLVLCYDRATGKKKWEAVVHRGNLNTKGHKISSQASSDVVSDGERLFVNFLNNGAIFTTALDFSGKQLWQRRVCDFQVHQGFGSSPVIYQSVVLVSADHRGGGKMSGLNKLTGEIIWQQDRPPVANYASPAVVNAAGKTQAVLAGCNKVESFDPLTGKKLWSIDGSTEETVVTAVTDGSRIFLGGGYPKAHTMAVEADGSGKIAW
;
A
#
# COMPACT_ATOMS: atom_id res chain seq x y z
N MET A 1 -25.53 -58.85 34.99
CA MET A 1 -25.60 -57.40 34.82
C MET A 1 -24.27 -56.89 34.27
N LYS A 2 -24.19 -56.59 32.97
CA LYS A 2 -22.95 -56.06 32.31
C LYS A 2 -23.13 -54.57 32.14
N ILE A 3 -22.32 -53.80 32.87
CA ILE A 3 -22.30 -52.35 32.78
C ILE A 3 -21.39 -51.95 31.58
N HIS A 4 -21.98 -51.37 30.56
CA HIS A 4 -21.23 -50.78 29.43
C HIS A 4 -20.85 -49.35 29.81
N ALA A 5 -19.57 -49.10 29.99
CA ALA A 5 -19.05 -47.74 30.14
C ALA A 5 -18.96 -47.07 28.79
N LEU A 6 -19.75 -46.01 28.60
CA LEU A 6 -19.69 -45.14 27.42
C LEU A 6 -18.53 -44.14 27.60
N LEU A 7 -17.45 -44.29 26.86
CA LEU A 7 -16.37 -43.31 26.78
C LEU A 7 -16.82 -42.18 25.87
N LEU A 8 -17.20 -41.03 26.45
CA LEU A 8 -17.37 -39.78 25.70
C LEU A 8 -15.98 -39.21 25.35
N SER A 9 -15.61 -39.33 24.08
CA SER A 9 -14.43 -38.67 23.52
C SER A 9 -14.79 -37.21 23.25
N SER A 10 -14.37 -36.29 24.11
CA SER A 10 -14.48 -34.85 23.88
C SER A 10 -13.43 -34.44 22.88
N ALA A 11 -13.84 -34.26 21.63
CA ALA A 11 -13.01 -33.61 20.61
C ALA A 11 -12.83 -32.14 21.00
N PHE A 12 -11.66 -31.75 21.48
CA PHE A 12 -11.26 -30.37 21.62
C PHE A 12 -11.10 -29.82 20.21
N LEU A 13 -12.08 -29.03 19.69
CA LEU A 13 -11.90 -28.14 18.58
C LEU A 13 -10.93 -27.06 19.04
N ALA A 14 -9.66 -27.19 18.68
CA ALA A 14 -8.72 -26.08 18.76
C ALA A 14 -9.19 -24.99 17.78
N THR A 15 -9.88 -23.98 18.29
CA THR A 15 -10.12 -22.74 17.53
C THR A 15 -8.78 -22.09 17.31
N HIS A 16 -8.18 -22.33 16.15
CA HIS A 16 -7.04 -21.54 15.70
C HIS A 16 -7.54 -20.10 15.57
N LEU A 17 -7.12 -19.23 16.46
CA LEU A 17 -7.26 -17.78 16.29
C LEU A 17 -6.44 -17.41 15.05
N ILE A 18 -7.09 -17.37 13.91
CA ILE A 18 -6.49 -16.88 12.67
C ILE A 18 -6.22 -15.40 12.92
N ALA A 19 -4.95 -15.02 12.90
CA ALA A 19 -4.59 -13.62 13.01
C ALA A 19 -5.25 -12.83 11.88
N ALA A 20 -5.66 -11.59 12.15
CA ALA A 20 -6.38 -10.76 11.19
C ALA A 20 -5.58 -10.57 9.90
N ASP A 21 -6.29 -10.33 8.80
CA ASP A 21 -5.70 -9.94 7.53
C ASP A 21 -5.06 -8.54 7.63
N TRP A 22 -4.06 -8.33 6.77
CA TRP A 22 -3.37 -7.05 6.60
C TRP A 22 -3.31 -6.72 5.11
N PRO A 23 -4.46 -6.34 4.49
CA PRO A 23 -4.62 -6.31 3.04
C PRO A 23 -3.98 -5.11 2.34
N ALA A 24 -3.45 -4.12 3.07
CA ALA A 24 -2.92 -2.89 2.50
C ALA A 24 -1.86 -2.25 3.41
N TRP A 25 -1.17 -1.23 2.92
CA TRP A 25 -0.32 -0.36 3.71
C TRP A 25 -1.06 0.15 4.94
N ARG A 26 -0.49 -0.06 6.13
CA ARG A 26 -1.04 0.33 7.42
C ARG A 26 -2.43 -0.28 7.74
N SER A 27 -2.78 -1.44 7.16
CA SER A 27 -4.00 -2.22 7.43
C SER A 27 -5.30 -1.58 6.95
N PRO A 28 -6.46 -2.24 7.12
CA PRO A 28 -7.75 -1.77 6.57
C PRO A 28 -8.15 -0.34 6.97
N THR A 29 -7.71 0.09 8.15
CA THR A 29 -8.02 1.42 8.69
C THR A 29 -7.01 2.50 8.31
N MET A 30 -5.90 2.12 7.65
CA MET A 30 -4.79 2.98 7.23
C MET A 30 -4.11 3.76 8.37
N ASP A 31 -4.31 3.37 9.61
CA ASP A 31 -3.75 4.01 10.79
C ASP A 31 -2.62 3.21 11.46
N GLY A 32 -2.39 1.98 10.99
CA GLY A 32 -1.37 1.07 11.52
C GLY A 32 -1.78 0.31 12.77
N HIS A 33 -3.06 0.33 13.15
CA HIS A 33 -3.55 -0.40 14.30
C HIS A 33 -3.83 -1.86 13.95
N ALA A 34 -3.34 -2.77 14.78
CA ALA A 34 -3.76 -4.17 14.73
C ALA A 34 -5.21 -4.32 15.19
N ALA A 35 -5.92 -5.30 14.67
CA ALA A 35 -7.28 -5.60 15.11
C ALA A 35 -7.31 -5.85 16.63
N ALA A 36 -8.38 -5.41 17.27
CA ALA A 36 -8.55 -5.58 18.72
C ALA A 36 -8.47 -7.08 19.14
N GLY A 37 -7.89 -7.34 20.29
CA GLY A 37 -7.72 -8.71 20.83
C GLY A 37 -6.55 -9.50 20.26
N GLN A 38 -5.75 -8.94 19.34
CA GLN A 38 -4.53 -9.59 18.85
C GLN A 38 -3.47 -9.65 19.96
N LYS A 39 -2.90 -10.84 20.16
CA LYS A 39 -1.76 -11.03 21.07
C LYS A 39 -0.47 -10.84 20.26
N LEU A 40 0.08 -9.65 20.30
CA LEU A 40 1.34 -9.35 19.62
C LEU A 40 2.53 -9.72 20.50
N PRO A 41 3.59 -10.33 19.95
CA PRO A 41 4.80 -10.60 20.70
C PRO A 41 5.51 -9.29 21.04
N LEU A 42 5.95 -9.15 22.30
CA LEU A 42 6.76 -8.01 22.75
C LEU A 42 8.26 -8.23 22.54
N LYS A 43 8.65 -9.49 22.29
CA LYS A 43 10.03 -9.91 22.00
C LYS A 43 10.02 -10.97 20.92
N TRP A 44 11.00 -10.94 20.06
CA TRP A 44 11.24 -11.96 19.05
C TRP A 44 12.73 -12.05 18.70
N ASN A 45 13.19 -13.25 18.43
CA ASN A 45 14.53 -13.56 17.91
C ASN A 45 14.46 -14.89 17.13
N GLU A 46 15.57 -15.38 16.61
CA GLU A 46 15.58 -16.59 15.77
C GLU A 46 14.95 -17.85 16.42
N GLY A 47 14.94 -17.95 17.73
CA GLY A 47 14.38 -19.08 18.46
C GLY A 47 13.08 -18.77 19.18
N GLU A 48 12.57 -17.55 19.12
CA GLU A 48 11.43 -17.09 19.90
C GLU A 48 10.48 -16.24 19.06
N ASN A 49 9.21 -16.63 19.02
CA ASN A 49 8.13 -15.91 18.33
C ASN A 49 8.36 -15.67 16.82
N VAL A 50 9.24 -16.44 16.17
CA VAL A 50 9.41 -16.51 14.73
C VAL A 50 8.94 -17.87 14.25
N LEU A 51 7.83 -17.91 13.49
CA LEU A 51 7.25 -19.16 12.98
C LEU A 51 8.06 -19.72 11.83
N TRP A 52 8.53 -18.87 10.94
CA TRP A 52 9.31 -19.24 9.78
C TRP A 52 10.11 -18.05 9.23
N LYS A 53 11.10 -18.36 8.41
CA LYS A 53 11.85 -17.44 7.56
C LYS A 53 11.77 -17.94 6.12
N ALA A 54 11.64 -17.05 5.16
CA ALA A 54 11.64 -17.39 3.76
C ALA A 54 12.62 -16.49 3.00
N GLU A 55 13.28 -17.07 2.00
CA GLU A 55 14.10 -16.31 1.07
C GLU A 55 13.20 -15.50 0.11
N VAL A 56 13.60 -14.25 -0.14
CA VAL A 56 12.94 -13.37 -1.08
C VAL A 56 13.88 -13.13 -2.25
N ARG A 57 13.47 -13.53 -3.44
CA ARG A 57 14.20 -13.26 -4.69
C ARG A 57 14.26 -11.75 -4.94
N GLY A 58 15.43 -11.23 -5.27
CA GLY A 58 15.60 -9.82 -5.60
C GLY A 58 15.52 -8.89 -4.39
N ARG A 59 15.08 -7.64 -4.60
CA ARG A 59 15.02 -6.61 -3.58
C ARG A 59 13.75 -5.77 -3.69
N GLY A 60 13.06 -5.57 -2.57
CA GLY A 60 11.90 -4.69 -2.43
C GLY A 60 11.95 -3.93 -1.12
N HIS A 61 11.16 -2.84 -1.02
CA HIS A 61 10.96 -2.08 0.22
C HIS A 61 9.48 -2.03 0.62
N GLY A 62 8.61 -2.66 -0.18
CA GLY A 62 7.20 -2.81 0.15
C GLY A 62 6.99 -3.70 1.39
N SER A 63 5.94 -3.42 2.15
CA SER A 63 5.53 -4.23 3.29
C SER A 63 4.80 -5.49 2.83
N PRO A 64 4.85 -6.58 3.62
CA PRO A 64 4.04 -7.76 3.34
C PRO A 64 2.54 -7.47 3.44
N THR A 65 1.78 -7.99 2.49
CA THR A 65 0.32 -7.98 2.49
C THR A 65 -0.18 -9.37 2.84
N ILE A 66 -1.13 -9.46 3.75
CA ILE A 66 -1.65 -10.73 4.26
C ILE A 66 -3.15 -10.80 3.99
N VAL A 67 -3.56 -11.82 3.25
CA VAL A 67 -4.97 -12.11 2.97
C VAL A 67 -5.20 -13.62 3.13
N ALA A 68 -6.10 -13.98 4.03
CA ALA A 68 -6.41 -15.36 4.35
C ALA A 68 -5.13 -16.17 4.71
N ASP A 69 -4.82 -17.20 3.93
CA ASP A 69 -3.68 -18.10 4.13
C ASP A 69 -2.44 -17.70 3.31
N GLN A 70 -2.37 -16.49 2.77
CA GLN A 70 -1.32 -16.06 1.86
C GLN A 70 -0.67 -14.75 2.29
N VAL A 71 0.65 -14.67 2.01
CA VAL A 71 1.47 -13.48 2.20
C VAL A 71 2.04 -13.05 0.85
N TYR A 72 1.87 -11.79 0.49
CA TYR A 72 2.29 -11.24 -0.79
C TYR A 72 3.35 -10.17 -0.60
N LEU A 73 4.32 -10.13 -1.53
CA LEU A 73 5.39 -9.14 -1.57
C LEU A 73 5.68 -8.71 -3.00
N ALA A 74 5.93 -7.42 -3.19
CA ALA A 74 6.54 -6.92 -4.42
C ALA A 74 8.07 -6.99 -4.32
N THR A 75 8.73 -7.40 -5.39
CA THR A 75 10.19 -7.45 -5.47
C THR A 75 10.68 -7.13 -6.88
N ALA A 76 11.95 -6.80 -7.01
CA ALA A 76 12.63 -6.63 -8.29
C ALA A 76 13.98 -7.33 -8.27
N ASP A 77 14.23 -8.11 -9.28
CA ASP A 77 15.49 -8.81 -9.51
C ASP A 77 16.27 -8.09 -10.62
N MET A 78 17.38 -7.48 -10.24
CA MET A 78 18.21 -6.70 -11.15
C MET A 78 19.06 -7.57 -12.08
N GLU A 79 19.30 -8.83 -11.73
CA GLU A 79 20.11 -9.76 -12.56
C GLU A 79 19.28 -10.28 -13.75
N THR A 80 18.01 -10.57 -13.50
CA THR A 80 17.07 -11.02 -14.55
C THR A 80 16.26 -9.89 -15.16
N GLU A 81 16.40 -8.66 -14.63
CA GLU A 81 15.63 -7.48 -15.01
C GLU A 81 14.12 -7.69 -14.88
N GLU A 82 13.67 -8.29 -13.78
CA GLU A 82 12.27 -8.60 -13.55
C GLU A 82 11.71 -7.85 -12.35
N GLN A 83 10.46 -7.37 -12.48
CA GLN A 83 9.63 -6.91 -11.36
C GLN A 83 8.53 -7.95 -11.14
N LEU A 84 8.38 -8.40 -9.88
CA LEU A 84 7.59 -9.57 -9.55
C LEU A 84 6.68 -9.29 -8.35
N VAL A 85 5.61 -10.11 -8.27
CA VAL A 85 4.86 -10.35 -7.05
C VAL A 85 5.12 -11.77 -6.60
N LEU A 86 5.47 -11.96 -5.34
CA LEU A 86 5.69 -13.25 -4.72
C LEU A 86 4.54 -13.59 -3.79
N CYS A 87 4.18 -14.86 -3.72
CA CYS A 87 3.19 -15.38 -2.79
C CYS A 87 3.78 -16.51 -1.95
N TYR A 88 3.56 -16.43 -0.65
CA TYR A 88 3.97 -17.44 0.32
C TYR A 88 2.75 -17.95 1.10
N ASP A 89 2.82 -19.20 1.52
CA ASP A 89 1.88 -19.77 2.47
C ASP A 89 2.11 -19.12 3.84
N ARG A 90 1.05 -18.58 4.45
CA ARG A 90 1.12 -17.83 5.71
C ARG A 90 1.56 -18.69 6.90
N ALA A 91 1.17 -19.96 6.92
CA ALA A 91 1.46 -20.84 8.04
C ALA A 91 2.90 -21.39 8.01
N THR A 92 3.44 -21.61 6.80
CA THR A 92 4.70 -22.34 6.61
C THR A 92 5.84 -21.52 5.99
N GLY A 93 5.54 -20.37 5.41
CA GLY A 93 6.51 -19.56 4.67
C GLY A 93 6.95 -20.19 3.33
N LYS A 94 6.34 -21.29 2.90
CA LYS A 94 6.66 -21.89 1.59
C LYS A 94 6.17 -21.01 0.46
N LYS A 95 7.04 -20.76 -0.53
CA LYS A 95 6.65 -20.04 -1.74
C LYS A 95 5.59 -20.84 -2.50
N LYS A 96 4.42 -20.25 -2.74
CA LYS A 96 3.31 -20.83 -3.51
C LYS A 96 3.48 -20.55 -4.99
N TRP A 97 3.83 -19.28 -5.33
CA TRP A 97 4.06 -18.84 -6.71
C TRP A 97 4.86 -17.53 -6.76
N GLU A 98 5.36 -17.22 -7.93
CA GLU A 98 5.86 -15.89 -8.31
C GLU A 98 5.27 -15.50 -9.67
N ALA A 99 4.88 -14.23 -9.79
CA ALA A 99 4.31 -13.67 -11.02
C ALA A 99 5.22 -12.53 -11.51
N VAL A 100 5.75 -12.67 -12.72
CA VAL A 100 6.52 -11.61 -13.37
C VAL A 100 5.54 -10.60 -13.95
N VAL A 101 5.63 -9.36 -13.47
CA VAL A 101 4.78 -8.23 -13.88
C VAL A 101 5.43 -7.46 -15.03
N HIS A 102 6.74 -7.25 -14.94
CA HIS A 102 7.53 -6.61 -16.01
C HIS A 102 8.83 -7.37 -16.25
N ARG A 103 9.30 -7.37 -17.51
CA ARG A 103 10.61 -7.85 -17.94
C ARG A 103 11.34 -6.73 -18.67
N GLY A 104 12.61 -6.51 -18.30
CA GLY A 104 13.43 -5.46 -18.87
C GLY A 104 12.97 -4.05 -18.49
N ASN A 105 13.70 -3.07 -19.01
CA ASN A 105 13.43 -1.63 -18.85
C ASN A 105 13.35 -1.16 -17.40
N LEU A 106 14.05 -1.82 -16.50
CA LEU A 106 14.17 -1.38 -15.13
C LEU A 106 14.87 -0.02 -15.08
N ASN A 107 14.41 0.83 -14.17
CA ASN A 107 15.01 2.13 -13.99
C ASN A 107 16.35 1.99 -13.25
N THR A 108 17.45 2.39 -13.89
CA THR A 108 18.78 2.40 -13.28
C THR A 108 19.14 3.71 -12.59
N LYS A 109 18.28 4.73 -12.72
CA LYS A 109 18.45 6.04 -12.07
C LYS A 109 17.71 6.06 -10.73
N GLY A 110 18.17 6.90 -9.82
CA GLY A 110 17.58 7.05 -8.50
C GLY A 110 18.60 6.99 -7.38
N HIS A 111 18.13 6.96 -6.14
CA HIS A 111 19.01 6.86 -4.98
C HIS A 111 19.59 5.43 -4.86
N LYS A 112 20.88 5.33 -4.49
CA LYS A 112 21.61 4.04 -4.40
C LYS A 112 20.97 2.99 -3.49
N ILE A 113 20.18 3.42 -2.50
CA ILE A 113 19.47 2.52 -1.58
C ILE A 113 18.02 2.29 -1.98
N SER A 114 17.51 2.94 -3.04
CA SER A 114 16.16 2.66 -3.55
C SER A 114 16.06 1.26 -4.14
N SER A 115 14.85 0.74 -4.25
CA SER A 115 14.57 -0.50 -4.99
C SER A 115 13.62 -0.22 -6.15
N GLN A 116 13.54 -1.17 -7.07
CA GLN A 116 12.60 -1.11 -8.18
C GLN A 116 11.21 -1.67 -7.80
N ALA A 117 11.00 -1.96 -6.50
CA ALA A 117 9.78 -2.52 -5.95
C ALA A 117 9.56 -1.97 -4.52
N SER A 118 9.27 -0.67 -4.40
CA SER A 118 9.05 -0.02 -3.09
C SER A 118 7.55 0.20 -2.80
N SER A 119 6.67 -0.07 -3.76
CA SER A 119 5.22 -0.08 -3.56
C SER A 119 4.77 -1.38 -2.91
N ASP A 120 3.81 -1.31 -2.00
CA ASP A 120 3.16 -2.50 -1.46
C ASP A 120 2.25 -3.15 -2.50
N VAL A 121 2.04 -4.45 -2.35
CA VAL A 121 0.87 -5.12 -2.91
C VAL A 121 -0.32 -4.77 -2.03
N VAL A 122 -1.49 -4.50 -2.60
CA VAL A 122 -2.73 -4.30 -1.83
C VAL A 122 -3.82 -5.21 -2.36
N SER A 123 -4.82 -5.53 -1.51
CA SER A 123 -5.90 -6.45 -1.89
C SER A 123 -7.27 -5.88 -1.55
N ASP A 124 -8.25 -6.15 -2.41
CA ASP A 124 -9.68 -5.91 -2.16
C ASP A 124 -10.42 -7.16 -1.62
N GLY A 125 -9.68 -8.24 -1.31
CA GLY A 125 -10.21 -9.53 -0.90
C GLY A 125 -10.51 -10.50 -2.07
N GLU A 126 -10.41 -10.03 -3.31
CA GLU A 126 -10.61 -10.84 -4.53
C GLU A 126 -9.43 -10.73 -5.51
N ARG A 127 -8.71 -9.60 -5.47
CA ARG A 127 -7.62 -9.23 -6.38
C ARG A 127 -6.48 -8.62 -5.62
N LEU A 128 -5.32 -8.64 -6.26
CA LEU A 128 -4.11 -7.94 -5.82
C LEU A 128 -3.84 -6.79 -6.78
N PHE A 129 -3.36 -5.67 -6.24
CA PHE A 129 -2.94 -4.51 -7.04
C PHE A 129 -1.54 -4.08 -6.61
N VAL A 130 -0.71 -3.72 -7.57
CA VAL A 130 0.66 -3.26 -7.33
C VAL A 130 1.05 -2.18 -8.32
N ASN A 131 1.83 -1.21 -7.86
CA ASN A 131 2.40 -0.18 -8.73
C ASN A 131 3.88 -0.49 -8.98
N PHE A 132 4.32 -0.32 -10.23
CA PHE A 132 5.72 -0.34 -10.60
C PHE A 132 6.08 0.85 -11.49
N LEU A 133 7.29 1.35 -11.30
CA LEU A 133 7.95 2.20 -12.26
C LEU A 133 8.70 1.31 -13.25
N ASN A 134 8.31 1.35 -14.51
CA ASN A 134 8.97 0.62 -15.60
C ASN A 134 8.95 1.46 -16.86
N ASN A 135 10.00 1.38 -17.67
CA ASN A 135 10.10 2.09 -18.96
C ASN A 135 9.71 3.58 -18.88
N GLY A 136 10.16 4.28 -17.82
CA GLY A 136 9.88 5.72 -17.63
C GLY A 136 8.42 6.06 -17.36
N ALA A 137 7.60 5.11 -16.92
CA ALA A 137 6.19 5.32 -16.61
C ALA A 137 5.75 4.53 -15.38
N ILE A 138 4.69 4.99 -14.73
CA ILE A 138 4.03 4.25 -13.66
C ILE A 138 2.97 3.33 -14.26
N PHE A 139 3.04 2.07 -13.87
CA PHE A 139 2.06 1.05 -14.20
C PHE A 139 1.38 0.55 -12.94
N THR A 140 0.07 0.42 -12.99
CA THR A 140 -0.71 -0.33 -12.00
C THR A 140 -1.15 -1.64 -12.61
N THR A 141 -0.93 -2.74 -11.90
CA THR A 141 -1.27 -4.09 -12.37
C THR A 141 -2.21 -4.75 -11.37
N ALA A 142 -3.27 -5.38 -11.86
CA ALA A 142 -4.13 -6.25 -11.09
C ALA A 142 -3.82 -7.71 -11.39
N LEU A 143 -3.72 -8.53 -10.33
CA LEU A 143 -3.56 -9.97 -10.41
C LEU A 143 -4.70 -10.66 -9.66
N ASP A 144 -5.02 -11.89 -10.03
CA ASP A 144 -5.81 -12.77 -9.17
C ASP A 144 -4.92 -13.43 -8.10
N PHE A 145 -5.51 -14.17 -7.18
CA PHE A 145 -4.78 -14.85 -6.10
C PHE A 145 -3.91 -16.04 -6.56
N SER A 146 -4.01 -16.43 -7.84
CA SER A 146 -3.09 -17.38 -8.47
C SER A 146 -1.84 -16.72 -9.08
N GLY A 147 -1.78 -15.38 -9.09
CA GLY A 147 -0.72 -14.61 -9.72
C GLY A 147 -0.95 -14.31 -11.21
N LYS A 148 -2.11 -14.69 -11.76
CA LYS A 148 -2.46 -14.36 -13.14
C LYS A 148 -2.81 -12.89 -13.27
N GLN A 149 -2.19 -12.23 -14.24
CA GLN A 149 -2.52 -10.84 -14.57
C GLN A 149 -3.92 -10.73 -15.14
N LEU A 150 -4.74 -9.88 -14.52
CA LEU A 150 -6.10 -9.55 -14.96
C LEU A 150 -6.08 -8.36 -15.91
N TRP A 151 -5.37 -7.30 -15.52
CA TRP A 151 -5.13 -6.13 -16.35
C TRP A 151 -3.84 -5.42 -15.91
N GLN A 152 -3.31 -4.59 -16.79
CA GLN A 152 -2.22 -3.67 -16.52
C GLN A 152 -2.53 -2.32 -17.18
N ARG A 153 -2.34 -1.23 -16.45
CA ARG A 153 -2.58 0.13 -16.92
C ARG A 153 -1.36 1.00 -16.77
N ARG A 154 -0.92 1.60 -17.85
CA ARG A 154 0.01 2.72 -17.81
C ARG A 154 -0.74 3.95 -17.30
N VAL A 155 -0.31 4.49 -16.16
CA VAL A 155 -1.00 5.59 -15.47
C VAL A 155 -0.51 6.95 -15.99
N CYS A 156 0.79 7.16 -16.03
CA CYS A 156 1.42 8.37 -16.56
C CYS A 156 2.92 8.14 -16.82
N ASP A 157 3.54 9.08 -17.55
CA ASP A 157 5.00 9.20 -17.61
C ASP A 157 5.56 9.53 -16.23
N PHE A 158 6.81 9.18 -15.97
CA PHE A 158 7.46 9.42 -14.69
C PHE A 158 8.93 9.82 -14.86
N GLN A 159 9.26 11.02 -14.41
CA GLN A 159 10.64 11.50 -14.38
C GLN A 159 11.26 11.17 -13.01
N VAL A 160 12.19 10.24 -13.01
CA VAL A 160 12.82 9.75 -11.79
C VAL A 160 13.73 10.80 -11.14
N HIS A 161 13.61 10.93 -9.81
CA HIS A 161 14.56 11.63 -8.97
C HIS A 161 15.24 10.62 -8.01
N GLN A 162 14.58 10.18 -6.95
CA GLN A 162 15.13 9.20 -6.00
C GLN A 162 14.63 7.77 -6.25
N GLY A 163 13.52 7.60 -6.95
CA GLY A 163 12.82 6.35 -7.20
C GLY A 163 11.32 6.55 -7.20
N PHE A 164 10.57 5.46 -7.04
CA PHE A 164 9.11 5.45 -6.91
C PHE A 164 8.72 4.54 -5.74
N GLY A 165 7.83 4.98 -4.85
CA GLY A 165 7.46 4.22 -3.65
C GLY A 165 6.00 4.33 -3.24
N SER A 166 5.16 5.06 -4.00
CA SER A 166 3.75 5.21 -3.66
C SER A 166 2.99 3.90 -3.88
N SER A 167 2.33 3.42 -2.83
CA SER A 167 1.46 2.24 -2.87
C SER A 167 0.06 2.61 -3.37
N PRO A 168 -0.62 1.71 -4.10
CA PRO A 168 -2.01 1.93 -4.47
C PRO A 168 -2.91 1.88 -3.24
N VAL A 169 -4.08 2.53 -3.31
CA VAL A 169 -5.08 2.50 -2.24
C VAL A 169 -6.43 2.18 -2.85
N ILE A 170 -7.17 1.27 -2.23
CA ILE A 170 -8.48 0.85 -2.74
C ILE A 170 -9.59 1.56 -1.96
N TYR A 171 -10.51 2.14 -2.69
CA TYR A 171 -11.76 2.64 -2.13
C TYR A 171 -12.95 2.23 -3.01
N GLN A 172 -13.80 1.36 -2.51
CA GLN A 172 -14.96 0.81 -3.23
C GLN A 172 -14.58 0.25 -4.61
N SER A 173 -15.00 0.92 -5.70
CA SER A 173 -14.72 0.50 -7.09
C SER A 173 -13.44 1.09 -7.68
N VAL A 174 -12.70 1.90 -6.91
CA VAL A 174 -11.57 2.69 -7.41
C VAL A 174 -10.26 2.26 -6.77
N VAL A 175 -9.22 2.14 -7.59
CA VAL A 175 -7.81 2.07 -7.16
C VAL A 175 -7.20 3.47 -7.33
N LEU A 176 -6.79 4.07 -6.23
CA LEU A 176 -6.13 5.37 -6.19
C LEU A 176 -4.62 5.20 -6.36
N VAL A 177 -4.02 6.01 -7.22
CA VAL A 177 -2.59 5.97 -7.55
C VAL A 177 -2.05 7.40 -7.56
N SER A 178 -1.02 7.68 -6.78
CA SER A 178 -0.25 8.92 -6.88
C SER A 178 1.09 8.68 -7.56
N ALA A 179 1.49 9.61 -8.41
CA ALA A 179 2.73 9.55 -9.18
C ALA A 179 3.32 10.96 -9.30
N ASP A 180 3.73 11.51 -8.16
CA ASP A 180 4.33 12.84 -8.08
C ASP A 180 5.79 12.80 -8.54
N HIS A 181 6.16 13.67 -9.52
CA HIS A 181 7.51 13.73 -10.06
C HIS A 181 7.84 15.10 -10.64
N ARG A 182 9.12 15.38 -10.88
CA ARG A 182 9.61 16.70 -11.36
C ARG A 182 9.12 17.11 -12.74
N GLY A 183 8.57 16.20 -13.52
CA GLY A 183 7.97 16.48 -14.83
C GLY A 183 6.48 16.85 -14.78
N GLY A 184 5.87 16.91 -13.60
CA GLY A 184 4.42 17.11 -13.41
C GLY A 184 3.68 15.82 -13.14
N GLY A 185 3.35 15.59 -11.86
CA GLY A 185 2.74 14.36 -11.39
C GLY A 185 1.25 14.22 -11.66
N LYS A 186 0.72 13.08 -11.25
CA LYS A 186 -0.71 12.75 -11.36
C LYS A 186 -1.22 12.12 -10.07
N MET A 187 -2.45 12.46 -9.71
CA MET A 187 -3.29 11.68 -8.82
C MET A 187 -4.41 11.08 -9.66
N SER A 188 -4.60 9.76 -9.62
CA SER A 188 -5.48 9.04 -10.54
C SER A 188 -6.40 8.09 -9.78
N GLY A 189 -7.61 7.91 -10.26
CA GLY A 189 -8.53 6.86 -9.87
C GLY A 189 -8.78 5.91 -11.04
N LEU A 190 -8.52 4.63 -10.86
CA LEU A 190 -8.71 3.58 -11.84
C LEU A 190 -9.88 2.70 -11.45
N ASN A 191 -10.66 2.24 -12.41
CA ASN A 191 -11.65 1.20 -12.20
C ASN A 191 -10.95 -0.09 -11.77
N LYS A 192 -11.23 -0.60 -10.58
CA LYS A 192 -10.54 -1.76 -10.03
C LYS A 192 -10.75 -3.06 -10.84
N LEU A 193 -11.82 -3.14 -11.64
CA LEU A 193 -12.12 -4.32 -12.46
C LEU A 193 -11.45 -4.29 -13.82
N THR A 194 -11.32 -3.11 -14.43
CA THR A 194 -10.86 -2.96 -15.82
C THR A 194 -9.52 -2.27 -15.96
N GLY A 195 -9.04 -1.57 -14.92
CA GLY A 195 -7.87 -0.71 -14.98
C GLY A 195 -8.07 0.57 -15.79
N GLU A 196 -9.30 0.88 -16.22
CA GLU A 196 -9.61 2.12 -16.91
C GLU A 196 -9.43 3.33 -15.99
N ILE A 197 -8.78 4.38 -16.47
CA ILE A 197 -8.65 5.64 -15.71
C ILE A 197 -10.01 6.34 -15.72
N ILE A 198 -10.67 6.39 -14.55
CA ILE A 198 -11.97 7.05 -14.36
C ILE A 198 -11.77 8.56 -14.24
N TRP A 199 -10.74 8.97 -13.51
CA TRP A 199 -10.38 10.37 -13.33
C TRP A 199 -8.87 10.52 -13.11
N GLN A 200 -8.36 11.70 -13.43
CA GLN A 200 -6.98 12.07 -13.23
C GLN A 200 -6.87 13.56 -12.94
N GLN A 201 -6.08 13.92 -11.94
CA GLN A 201 -5.79 15.29 -11.53
C GLN A 201 -4.30 15.57 -11.67
N ASP A 202 -3.98 16.75 -12.19
CA ASP A 202 -2.59 17.21 -12.26
C ASP A 202 -2.04 17.55 -10.88
N ARG A 203 -0.77 17.21 -10.68
CA ARG A 203 0.00 17.51 -9.48
C ARG A 203 1.21 18.38 -9.84
N PRO A 204 1.72 19.18 -8.89
CA PRO A 204 2.87 20.05 -9.15
C PRO A 204 4.09 19.28 -9.67
N PRO A 205 4.99 19.95 -10.47
CA PRO A 205 6.20 19.33 -10.99
C PRO A 205 7.31 19.25 -9.91
N VAL A 206 6.99 18.57 -8.83
CA VAL A 206 7.85 18.36 -7.64
C VAL A 206 7.86 16.89 -7.30
N ALA A 207 9.04 16.33 -6.99
CA ALA A 207 9.14 14.95 -6.56
C ALA A 207 8.50 14.75 -5.18
N ASN A 208 7.76 13.65 -5.04
CA ASN A 208 7.17 13.24 -3.77
C ASN A 208 6.93 11.72 -3.80
N TYR A 209 6.85 11.09 -2.63
CA TYR A 209 6.84 9.62 -2.50
C TYR A 209 5.68 9.12 -1.64
N ALA A 210 4.84 10.02 -1.13
CA ALA A 210 3.71 9.66 -0.29
C ALA A 210 2.68 8.82 -1.04
N SER A 211 2.16 7.81 -0.35
CA SER A 211 0.94 7.13 -0.77
C SER A 211 -0.29 7.97 -0.36
N PRO A 212 -1.37 7.98 -1.16
CA PRO A 212 -2.61 8.61 -0.74
C PRO A 212 -3.18 7.90 0.49
N ALA A 213 -3.94 8.62 1.31
CA ALA A 213 -4.70 8.07 2.42
C ALA A 213 -6.19 8.31 2.20
N VAL A 214 -7.02 7.27 2.34
CA VAL A 214 -8.46 7.44 2.39
C VAL A 214 -8.88 7.50 3.84
N VAL A 215 -9.43 8.63 4.25
CA VAL A 215 -9.82 8.91 5.64
C VAL A 215 -11.28 9.35 5.72
N ASN A 216 -11.94 8.99 6.83
CA ASN A 216 -13.25 9.53 7.17
C ASN A 216 -13.05 10.65 8.19
N ALA A 217 -13.18 11.89 7.75
CA ALA A 217 -12.96 13.06 8.58
C ALA A 217 -13.96 14.17 8.25
N ALA A 218 -14.37 14.91 9.26
CA ALA A 218 -15.38 15.97 9.15
C ALA A 218 -16.68 15.51 8.44
N GLY A 219 -17.11 14.26 8.71
CA GLY A 219 -18.31 13.67 8.12
C GLY A 219 -18.22 13.30 6.64
N LYS A 220 -16.99 13.28 6.06
CA LYS A 220 -16.77 12.96 4.64
C LYS A 220 -15.64 11.95 4.48
N THR A 221 -15.76 11.07 3.50
CA THR A 221 -14.65 10.26 3.02
C THR A 221 -13.81 11.10 2.07
N GLN A 222 -12.50 11.13 2.31
CA GLN A 222 -11.55 11.98 1.59
C GLN A 222 -10.29 11.18 1.23
N ALA A 223 -9.81 11.34 0.00
CA ALA A 223 -8.49 10.89 -0.41
C ALA A 223 -7.50 12.03 -0.21
N VAL A 224 -6.61 11.90 0.76
CA VAL A 224 -5.65 12.94 1.14
C VAL A 224 -4.27 12.58 0.64
N LEU A 225 -3.58 13.54 0.04
CA LEU A 225 -2.20 13.41 -0.41
C LEU A 225 -1.40 14.62 0.05
N ALA A 226 -0.32 14.37 0.78
CA ALA A 226 0.65 15.36 1.22
C ALA A 226 1.92 15.32 0.37
N GLY A 227 2.60 16.43 0.24
CA GLY A 227 3.83 16.61 -0.52
C GLY A 227 3.67 17.64 -1.64
N CYS A 228 4.74 17.91 -2.37
CA CYS A 228 4.78 18.95 -3.38
C CYS A 228 4.41 20.34 -2.80
N ASN A 229 4.82 20.64 -1.56
CA ASN A 229 4.50 21.84 -0.79
C ASN A 229 2.99 22.06 -0.53
N LYS A 230 2.17 21.01 -0.68
CA LYS A 230 0.72 21.07 -0.52
C LYS A 230 0.18 19.89 0.29
N VAL A 231 -0.97 20.11 0.89
CA VAL A 231 -1.87 19.03 1.31
C VAL A 231 -3.14 19.18 0.50
N GLU A 232 -3.50 18.16 -0.23
CA GLU A 232 -4.69 18.18 -1.08
C GLU A 232 -5.63 17.02 -0.72
N SER A 233 -6.92 17.30 -0.77
CA SER A 233 -7.98 16.34 -0.55
C SER A 233 -8.88 16.26 -1.78
N PHE A 234 -9.25 15.02 -2.11
CA PHE A 234 -10.07 14.70 -3.26
C PHE A 234 -11.25 13.80 -2.85
N ASP A 235 -12.34 13.89 -3.54
CA ASP A 235 -13.35 12.85 -3.54
C ASP A 235 -12.75 11.59 -4.20
N PRO A 236 -12.67 10.46 -3.50
CA PRO A 236 -11.96 9.28 -4.02
C PRO A 236 -12.63 8.63 -5.23
N LEU A 237 -13.93 8.83 -5.44
CA LEU A 237 -14.66 8.23 -6.57
C LEU A 237 -14.62 9.08 -7.82
N THR A 238 -14.61 10.40 -7.67
CA THR A 238 -14.75 11.34 -8.80
C THR A 238 -13.47 12.14 -9.10
N GLY A 239 -12.51 12.13 -8.18
CA GLY A 239 -11.30 12.96 -8.26
C GLY A 239 -11.55 14.45 -8.06
N LYS A 240 -12.78 14.87 -7.73
CA LYS A 240 -13.07 16.27 -7.45
C LYS A 240 -12.23 16.75 -6.27
N LYS A 241 -11.44 17.79 -6.49
CA LYS A 241 -10.68 18.43 -5.40
C LYS A 241 -11.66 19.04 -4.39
N LEU A 242 -11.56 18.59 -3.14
CA LEU A 242 -12.39 19.08 -2.05
C LEU A 242 -11.79 20.33 -1.42
N TRP A 243 -10.47 20.29 -1.17
CA TRP A 243 -9.70 21.42 -0.67
C TRP A 243 -8.21 21.23 -0.98
N SER A 244 -7.46 22.33 -0.92
CA SER A 244 -6.01 22.35 -1.03
C SER A 244 -5.47 23.45 -0.15
N ILE A 245 -4.40 23.17 0.57
CA ILE A 245 -3.68 24.16 1.39
C ILE A 245 -2.21 24.12 1.04
N ASP A 246 -1.54 25.23 1.20
CA ASP A 246 -0.10 25.31 1.20
C ASP A 246 0.41 24.78 2.57
N GLY A 247 1.54 24.11 2.54
CA GLY A 247 2.11 23.45 3.71
C GLY A 247 2.65 22.08 3.33
N SER A 248 3.03 21.26 4.31
CA SER A 248 3.84 20.10 4.03
C SER A 248 5.23 20.51 3.51
N THR A 249 5.96 19.61 2.88
CA THR A 249 7.26 19.87 2.25
C THR A 249 7.24 19.43 0.79
N GLU A 250 8.33 19.67 0.07
CA GLU A 250 8.47 19.16 -1.29
C GLU A 250 8.31 17.65 -1.30
N GLU A 251 9.20 16.95 -0.57
CA GLU A 251 9.25 15.50 -0.54
C GLU A 251 8.75 14.99 0.83
N THR A 252 7.74 14.14 0.80
CA THR A 252 7.26 13.42 1.98
C THR A 252 7.05 11.95 1.65
N VAL A 253 7.20 11.11 2.67
CA VAL A 253 6.96 9.65 2.62
C VAL A 253 5.88 9.25 3.61
N VAL A 254 5.38 10.21 4.37
CA VAL A 254 4.42 9.97 5.46
C VAL A 254 3.01 9.87 4.90
N THR A 255 2.28 8.86 5.34
CA THR A 255 0.85 8.72 5.06
C THR A 255 0.04 9.49 6.10
N ALA A 256 -0.92 10.28 5.65
CA ALA A 256 -1.81 11.03 6.54
C ALA A 256 -2.66 10.11 7.41
N VAL A 257 -2.91 10.51 8.66
CA VAL A 257 -3.83 9.84 9.58
C VAL A 257 -4.83 10.85 10.15
N THR A 258 -5.91 10.38 10.77
CA THR A 258 -6.98 11.26 11.26
C THR A 258 -7.48 10.86 12.65
N ASP A 259 -7.98 11.83 13.41
CA ASP A 259 -8.80 11.65 14.62
C ASP A 259 -10.32 11.76 14.33
N GLY A 260 -10.70 11.87 13.04
CA GLY A 260 -12.07 12.08 12.60
C GLY A 260 -12.45 13.54 12.39
N SER A 261 -11.70 14.50 12.93
CA SER A 261 -11.89 15.94 12.74
C SER A 261 -10.71 16.62 12.07
N ARG A 262 -9.52 16.14 12.36
CA ARG A 262 -8.25 16.65 11.83
C ARG A 262 -7.51 15.59 11.06
N ILE A 263 -6.63 16.05 10.18
CA ILE A 263 -5.67 15.24 9.44
C ILE A 263 -4.28 15.59 9.94
N PHE A 264 -3.54 14.56 10.38
CA PHE A 264 -2.16 14.70 10.87
C PHE A 264 -1.21 14.18 9.81
N LEU A 265 -0.15 14.92 9.55
CA LEU A 265 0.87 14.57 8.58
C LEU A 265 2.24 15.11 8.96
N GLY A 266 3.27 14.57 8.36
CA GLY A 266 4.63 15.01 8.52
C GLY A 266 5.23 15.47 7.20
N GLY A 267 6.25 16.30 7.28
CA GLY A 267 7.11 16.67 6.17
C GLY A 267 8.48 16.03 6.35
N GLY A 268 9.20 15.81 5.23
CA GLY A 268 10.52 15.20 5.20
C GLY A 268 11.60 16.15 4.73
N TYR A 269 11.54 16.61 3.49
CA TYR A 269 12.57 17.42 2.85
C TYR A 269 11.96 18.64 2.13
N PRO A 270 12.59 19.81 2.15
CA PRO A 270 13.92 20.13 2.76
C PRO A 270 13.87 20.36 4.27
N LYS A 271 12.69 20.47 4.88
CA LYS A 271 12.54 20.76 6.30
C LYS A 271 11.55 19.78 6.95
N ALA A 272 12.02 19.05 7.96
CA ALA A 272 11.16 18.19 8.75
C ALA A 272 10.19 19.01 9.60
N HIS A 273 8.90 18.63 9.59
CA HIS A 273 7.88 19.18 10.50
C HIS A 273 6.70 18.21 10.60
N THR A 274 5.83 18.48 11.55
CA THR A 274 4.51 17.86 11.67
C THR A 274 3.45 18.95 11.66
N MET A 275 2.28 18.63 11.16
CA MET A 275 1.15 19.56 11.15
C MET A 275 -0.17 18.83 11.33
N ALA A 276 -1.15 19.55 11.85
CA ALA A 276 -2.54 19.15 11.90
C ALA A 276 -3.40 20.15 11.12
N VAL A 277 -4.27 19.63 10.26
CA VAL A 277 -5.14 20.41 9.39
C VAL A 277 -6.59 20.05 9.71
N GLU A 278 -7.47 21.07 9.84
CA GLU A 278 -8.91 20.83 9.95
C GLU A 278 -9.42 20.15 8.66
N ALA A 279 -10.13 19.04 8.82
CA ALA A 279 -10.57 18.22 7.68
C ALA A 279 -11.87 18.73 7.01
N ASP A 280 -12.44 19.83 7.49
CA ASP A 280 -13.71 20.39 7.05
C ASP A 280 -13.64 21.14 5.70
N GLY A 281 -12.45 21.39 5.21
CA GLY A 281 -12.18 22.12 3.98
C GLY A 281 -11.94 23.61 4.18
N SER A 282 -11.88 24.09 5.42
CA SER A 282 -11.60 25.50 5.72
C SER A 282 -10.17 25.92 5.36
N GLY A 283 -9.26 24.96 5.18
CA GLY A 283 -7.84 25.23 5.00
C GLY A 283 -7.12 25.69 6.27
N LYS A 284 -7.76 25.54 7.43
CA LYS A 284 -7.18 25.94 8.70
C LYS A 284 -6.14 24.94 9.17
N ILE A 285 -4.94 25.43 9.40
CA ILE A 285 -3.88 24.68 10.08
C ILE A 285 -4.13 24.84 11.58
N ALA A 286 -4.29 23.73 12.28
CA ALA A 286 -4.55 23.73 13.71
C ALA A 286 -3.26 23.99 14.51
N TRP A 287 -2.13 23.41 14.07
CA TRP A 287 -0.77 23.66 14.59
C TRP A 287 0.28 23.08 13.64
#